data_499c94cbd9fb73ef50e86ef7cc50fc69
#
_entry.id   499c94cbd9fb73ef50e86ef7cc50fc69
#
_cell.length_a   1.000
_cell.length_b   1.000
_cell.length_c   1.000
_cell.angle_alpha   90.00
_cell.angle_beta   90.00
_cell.angle_gamma   90.00
#
_symmetry.space_group_name_H-M   'P 1'
#
loop_
_entity.id
_entity.type
_entity.pdbx_description
1 polymer ?
#
loop_
_entity_poly.entity_id
_entity_poly.type
_entity_poly.pdbx_seq_one_letter_code
_entity_poly.pdbx_strand_id
1 'polypeptide(L)'
;MVYIFWLMLSIGVFVYSYGFVDLNLTLSNNKILFDFVSWAQQLVYFNRELSLQIFIGVIISLFILYLLTLRLSSNNPFPWKLVVAISVILALSYPMLSSDVFKYLFSAKEILVYHANPYTVTPNSFPDDTWIRFMRWVHTTSPYGPFFTLLTIPYYLLGFGKFVPILYLFKLDQVAWYLLAIWLVGKLKGVKAQYYFAFNPLILMEWLVNAHNDAIMITLLLLSIYLYTIKNKAWSFVTLLLSIGVKYVTAIFLPFIFISKKIKLDYIVYFLLACLFLAPLLYHYSWQYQPWYVTWLVPLAALLDSKVIRWSVGAYTLSVFSRYLYFVGTGSWLGTPLQHALMTFLPPVIVAIMISCSGFLSSRKSSGLA
;
A
#
# COMPACT_ATOMS: atom_id res chain seq x y z
N MET A 1 -10.24 -3.67 24.53
CA MET A 1 -11.40 -3.34 23.68
C MET A 1 -10.95 -2.94 22.27
N VAL A 2 -10.12 -1.91 22.04
CA VAL A 2 -9.67 -1.45 20.69
C VAL A 2 -9.06 -2.59 19.85
N TYR A 3 -8.28 -3.49 20.44
CA TYR A 3 -7.65 -4.61 19.73
C TYR A 3 -8.65 -5.64 19.20
N ILE A 4 -9.74 -5.88 19.92
CA ILE A 4 -10.82 -6.76 19.48
C ILE A 4 -11.53 -6.15 18.25
N PHE A 5 -11.80 -4.84 18.28
CA PHE A 5 -12.40 -4.14 17.14
C PHE A 5 -11.50 -4.19 15.88
N TRP A 6 -10.17 -4.11 16.03
CA TRP A 6 -9.26 -4.32 14.91
C TRP A 6 -9.41 -5.71 14.28
N LEU A 7 -9.49 -6.77 15.09
CA LEU A 7 -9.69 -8.13 14.58
C LEU A 7 -11.05 -8.28 13.89
N MET A 8 -12.12 -7.81 14.53
CA MET A 8 -13.47 -7.86 13.95
C MET A 8 -13.55 -7.11 12.61
N LEU A 9 -12.98 -5.91 12.55
CA LEU A 9 -12.99 -5.11 11.32
C LEU A 9 -12.13 -5.73 10.23
N SER A 10 -11.00 -6.34 10.58
CA SER A 10 -10.16 -7.08 9.63
C SER A 10 -10.89 -8.30 9.04
N ILE A 11 -11.65 -9.02 9.87
CA ILE A 11 -12.54 -10.12 9.40
C ILE A 11 -13.64 -9.54 8.51
N GLY A 12 -14.22 -8.40 8.85
CA GLY A 12 -15.22 -7.72 8.01
C GLY A 12 -14.66 -7.35 6.63
N VAL A 13 -13.43 -6.80 6.57
CA VAL A 13 -12.72 -6.50 5.32
C VAL A 13 -12.46 -7.79 4.52
N PHE A 14 -12.01 -8.86 5.20
CA PHE A 14 -11.80 -10.16 4.57
C PHE A 14 -13.10 -10.66 3.89
N VAL A 15 -14.21 -10.71 4.60
CA VAL A 15 -15.51 -11.15 4.05
C VAL A 15 -15.94 -10.25 2.90
N TYR A 16 -15.90 -8.93 3.08
CA TYR A 16 -16.30 -7.95 2.08
C TYR A 16 -15.49 -8.08 0.79
N SER A 17 -14.18 -8.37 0.90
CA SER A 17 -13.28 -8.48 -0.25
C SER A 17 -13.67 -9.58 -1.24
N TYR A 18 -14.24 -10.68 -0.75
CA TYR A 18 -14.67 -11.79 -1.60
C TYR A 18 -15.88 -11.46 -2.48
N GLY A 19 -16.62 -10.42 -2.12
CA GLY A 19 -17.65 -9.87 -2.99
C GLY A 19 -17.13 -9.23 -4.28
N PHE A 20 -15.83 -8.98 -4.40
CA PHE A 20 -15.17 -8.45 -5.60
C PHE A 20 -14.49 -9.53 -6.46
N VAL A 21 -14.58 -10.80 -6.08
CA VAL A 21 -14.01 -11.88 -6.91
C VAL A 21 -14.60 -11.80 -8.32
N ASP A 22 -13.70 -11.78 -9.33
CA ASP A 22 -14.11 -11.72 -10.73
C ASP A 22 -14.98 -12.93 -11.08
N LEU A 23 -16.08 -12.71 -11.82
CA LEU A 23 -17.04 -13.74 -12.17
C LEU A 23 -16.46 -14.87 -13.04
N ASN A 24 -15.33 -14.60 -13.72
CA ASN A 24 -14.60 -15.58 -14.52
C ASN A 24 -13.52 -16.32 -13.71
N LEU A 25 -13.38 -16.04 -12.40
CA LEU A 25 -12.38 -16.66 -11.53
C LEU A 25 -13.04 -17.60 -10.52
N THR A 26 -12.81 -18.89 -10.67
CA THR A 26 -13.16 -19.90 -9.67
C THR A 26 -11.98 -20.08 -8.71
N LEU A 27 -12.14 -19.68 -7.44
CA LEU A 27 -11.10 -19.82 -6.43
C LEU A 27 -10.92 -21.27 -5.96
N SER A 28 -12.02 -22.04 -5.90
CA SER A 28 -12.00 -23.44 -5.46
C SER A 28 -13.25 -24.18 -5.95
N ASN A 29 -13.11 -25.48 -6.15
CA ASN A 29 -14.24 -26.39 -6.42
C ASN A 29 -14.94 -26.84 -5.11
N ASN A 30 -14.46 -26.41 -3.93
CA ASN A 30 -15.12 -26.70 -2.67
C ASN A 30 -16.45 -25.94 -2.59
N LYS A 31 -17.55 -26.68 -2.37
CA LYS A 31 -18.91 -26.11 -2.37
C LYS A 31 -19.08 -25.02 -1.32
N ILE A 32 -18.52 -25.18 -0.11
CA ILE A 32 -18.66 -24.19 0.97
C ILE A 32 -18.02 -22.86 0.57
N LEU A 33 -16.81 -22.90 -0.01
CA LEU A 33 -16.14 -21.71 -0.47
C LEU A 33 -16.84 -21.07 -1.67
N PHE A 34 -17.35 -21.89 -2.59
CA PHE A 34 -18.12 -21.42 -3.74
C PHE A 34 -19.40 -20.69 -3.28
N ASP A 35 -20.17 -21.31 -2.38
CA ASP A 35 -21.42 -20.74 -1.85
C ASP A 35 -21.13 -19.45 -1.07
N PHE A 36 -20.02 -19.39 -0.30
CA PHE A 36 -19.58 -18.19 0.40
C PHE A 36 -19.24 -17.04 -0.58
N VAL A 37 -18.46 -17.32 -1.62
CA VAL A 37 -18.10 -16.31 -2.65
C VAL A 37 -19.36 -15.81 -3.35
N SER A 38 -20.26 -16.72 -3.75
CA SER A 38 -21.51 -16.37 -4.40
C SER A 38 -22.40 -15.48 -3.53
N TRP A 39 -22.51 -15.81 -2.23
CA TRP A 39 -23.22 -14.98 -1.26
C TRP A 39 -22.59 -13.58 -1.12
N ALA A 40 -21.26 -13.50 -1.01
CA ALA A 40 -20.56 -12.22 -0.92
C ALA A 40 -20.72 -11.37 -2.19
N GLN A 41 -20.72 -12.00 -3.38
CA GLN A 41 -20.97 -11.32 -4.65
C GLN A 41 -22.38 -10.74 -4.73
N GLN A 42 -23.41 -11.42 -4.20
CA GLN A 42 -24.77 -10.88 -4.13
C GLN A 42 -24.84 -9.60 -3.30
N LEU A 43 -24.10 -9.53 -2.20
CA LEU A 43 -24.06 -8.33 -1.35
C LEU A 43 -23.26 -7.18 -1.94
N VAL A 44 -22.23 -7.47 -2.75
CA VAL A 44 -21.23 -6.47 -3.15
C VAL A 44 -21.23 -6.23 -4.65
N TYR A 45 -20.96 -7.27 -5.46
CA TYR A 45 -20.83 -7.14 -6.91
C TYR A 45 -22.14 -6.75 -7.57
N PHE A 46 -23.23 -7.44 -7.19
CA PHE A 46 -24.58 -7.24 -7.75
C PHE A 46 -25.41 -6.16 -7.03
N ASN A 47 -24.92 -5.66 -5.87
CA ASN A 47 -25.57 -4.57 -5.13
C ASN A 47 -24.54 -3.44 -4.87
N ARG A 48 -24.29 -2.63 -5.89
CA ARG A 48 -23.26 -1.59 -5.86
C ARG A 48 -23.55 -0.48 -4.86
N GLU A 49 -24.81 -0.14 -4.63
CA GLU A 49 -25.20 0.87 -3.64
C GLU A 49 -24.88 0.40 -2.22
N LEU A 50 -25.29 -0.81 -1.86
CA LEU A 50 -24.97 -1.42 -0.58
C LEU A 50 -23.45 -1.60 -0.41
N SER A 51 -22.77 -2.03 -1.47
CA SER A 51 -21.31 -2.13 -1.48
C SER A 51 -20.63 -0.80 -1.16
N LEU A 52 -21.09 0.29 -1.76
CA LEU A 52 -20.56 1.63 -1.50
C LEU A 52 -20.78 2.06 -0.04
N GLN A 53 -21.97 1.81 0.51
CA GLN A 53 -22.28 2.13 1.91
C GLN A 53 -21.40 1.33 2.88
N ILE A 54 -21.23 0.01 2.64
CA ILE A 54 -20.33 -0.84 3.43
C ILE A 54 -18.89 -0.32 3.33
N PHE A 55 -18.41 -0.01 2.13
CA PHE A 55 -17.06 0.48 1.91
C PHE A 55 -16.78 1.76 2.69
N ILE A 56 -17.68 2.75 2.60
CA ILE A 56 -17.58 4.02 3.35
C ILE A 56 -17.55 3.74 4.85
N GLY A 57 -18.45 2.89 5.35
CA GLY A 57 -18.51 2.50 6.76
C GLY A 57 -17.23 1.83 7.24
N VAL A 58 -16.66 0.92 6.43
CA VAL A 58 -15.39 0.23 6.72
C VAL A 58 -14.24 1.25 6.78
N ILE A 59 -14.11 2.14 5.79
CA ILE A 59 -13.02 3.13 5.76
C ILE A 59 -13.12 4.08 6.95
N ILE A 60 -14.32 4.61 7.25
CA ILE A 60 -14.52 5.48 8.42
C ILE A 60 -14.15 4.74 9.71
N SER A 61 -14.59 3.49 9.87
CA SER A 61 -14.31 2.69 11.06
C SER A 61 -12.81 2.41 11.23
N LEU A 62 -12.11 2.09 10.14
CA LEU A 62 -10.65 1.90 10.14
C LEU A 62 -9.93 3.18 10.61
N PHE A 63 -10.34 4.36 10.12
CA PHE A 63 -9.72 5.63 10.52
C PHE A 63 -10.04 6.01 11.95
N ILE A 64 -11.26 5.77 12.45
CA ILE A 64 -11.61 5.96 13.87
C ILE A 64 -10.71 5.07 14.73
N LEU A 65 -10.61 3.76 14.43
CA LEU A 65 -9.75 2.84 15.17
C LEU A 65 -8.27 3.25 15.09
N TYR A 66 -7.82 3.72 13.94
CA TYR A 66 -6.47 4.25 13.76
C TYR A 66 -6.19 5.42 14.71
N LEU A 67 -7.06 6.43 14.74
CA LEU A 67 -6.91 7.59 15.62
C LEU A 67 -6.96 7.21 17.11
N LEU A 68 -7.84 6.28 17.48
CA LEU A 68 -7.89 5.74 18.85
C LEU A 68 -6.60 5.00 19.22
N THR A 69 -6.06 4.22 18.27
CA THR A 69 -4.82 3.47 18.46
C THR A 69 -3.61 4.39 18.60
N LEU A 70 -3.56 5.48 17.85
CA LEU A 70 -2.51 6.50 18.01
C LEU A 70 -2.51 7.15 19.40
N ARG A 71 -3.70 7.37 20.00
CA ARG A 71 -3.80 7.87 21.38
C ARG A 71 -3.24 6.88 22.39
N LEU A 72 -3.43 5.58 22.18
CA LEU A 72 -2.92 4.53 23.05
C LEU A 72 -1.40 4.31 22.94
N SER A 73 -0.80 4.73 21.82
CA SER A 73 0.63 4.49 21.50
C SER A 73 1.61 5.15 22.46
N SER A 74 1.18 6.16 23.21
CA SER A 74 2.08 6.93 24.09
C SER A 74 2.56 6.14 25.32
N ASN A 75 1.78 5.16 25.79
CA ASN A 75 2.01 4.48 27.07
C ASN A 75 2.09 2.96 26.97
N ASN A 76 1.97 2.39 25.77
CA ASN A 76 1.92 0.94 25.59
C ASN A 76 3.05 0.43 24.69
N PRO A 77 3.60 -0.78 24.97
CA PRO A 77 4.51 -1.44 24.05
C PRO A 77 3.78 -1.79 22.73
N PHE A 78 4.56 -1.95 21.68
CA PHE A 78 3.99 -2.25 20.36
C PHE A 78 3.35 -3.66 20.33
N PRO A 79 2.09 -3.80 19.88
CA PRO A 79 1.31 -5.03 19.99
C PRO A 79 1.58 -5.98 18.81
N TRP A 80 2.77 -6.57 18.72
CA TRP A 80 3.19 -7.44 17.62
C TRP A 80 2.20 -8.58 17.33
N LYS A 81 1.67 -9.26 18.38
CA LYS A 81 0.74 -10.38 18.20
C LYS A 81 -0.54 -9.95 17.48
N LEU A 82 -1.06 -8.78 17.82
CA LEU A 82 -2.24 -8.20 17.14
C LEU A 82 -1.92 -7.88 15.69
N VAL A 83 -0.79 -7.21 15.43
CA VAL A 83 -0.40 -6.81 14.08
C VAL A 83 -0.18 -8.02 13.19
N VAL A 84 0.45 -9.08 13.68
CA VAL A 84 0.58 -10.34 12.94
C VAL A 84 -0.79 -10.95 12.62
N ALA A 85 -1.70 -11.03 13.61
CA ALA A 85 -3.04 -11.57 13.37
C ALA A 85 -3.81 -10.77 12.32
N ILE A 86 -3.84 -9.42 12.43
CA ILE A 86 -4.47 -8.53 11.44
C ILE A 86 -3.85 -8.74 10.05
N SER A 87 -2.52 -8.77 9.97
CA SER A 87 -1.85 -8.87 8.67
C SER A 87 -2.11 -10.20 7.96
N VAL A 88 -2.19 -11.31 8.70
CA VAL A 88 -2.56 -12.61 8.13
C VAL A 88 -4.02 -12.61 7.65
N ILE A 89 -4.97 -12.10 8.45
CA ILE A 89 -6.37 -12.00 8.05
C ILE A 89 -6.50 -11.17 6.76
N LEU A 90 -5.86 -10.00 6.69
CA LEU A 90 -5.93 -9.12 5.53
C LEU A 90 -5.19 -9.70 4.31
N ALA A 91 -4.11 -10.44 4.50
CA ALA A 91 -3.44 -11.13 3.40
C ALA A 91 -4.29 -12.27 2.82
N LEU A 92 -5.18 -12.87 3.59
CA LEU A 92 -6.14 -13.86 3.09
C LEU A 92 -7.35 -13.23 2.36
N SER A 93 -7.52 -11.90 2.42
CA SER A 93 -8.55 -11.17 1.66
C SER A 93 -8.29 -11.26 0.16
N TYR A 94 -9.35 -11.15 -0.67
CA TYR A 94 -9.21 -11.01 -2.11
C TYR A 94 -8.71 -9.59 -2.47
N PRO A 95 -7.84 -9.39 -3.48
CA PRO A 95 -7.40 -8.06 -3.91
C PRO A 95 -8.56 -7.31 -4.60
N MET A 96 -9.32 -6.53 -3.83
CA MET A 96 -10.61 -5.99 -4.25
C MET A 96 -10.56 -4.64 -4.96
N LEU A 97 -9.52 -3.83 -4.71
CA LEU A 97 -9.43 -2.46 -5.22
C LEU A 97 -8.35 -2.28 -6.29
N SER A 98 -7.61 -3.33 -6.63
CA SER A 98 -6.59 -3.32 -7.67
C SER A 98 -6.46 -4.68 -8.32
N SER A 99 -6.24 -4.69 -9.62
CA SER A 99 -5.95 -5.89 -10.41
C SER A 99 -4.46 -6.03 -10.76
N ASP A 100 -3.59 -5.20 -10.20
CA ASP A 100 -2.17 -5.19 -10.52
C ASP A 100 -1.48 -6.51 -10.18
N VAL A 101 -1.87 -7.12 -9.05
CA VAL A 101 -1.30 -8.40 -8.59
C VAL A 101 -1.44 -9.51 -9.64
N PHE A 102 -2.50 -9.52 -10.44
CA PHE A 102 -2.68 -10.50 -11.50
C PHE A 102 -1.60 -10.36 -12.57
N LYS A 103 -1.28 -9.12 -12.97
CA LYS A 103 -0.21 -8.82 -13.91
C LYS A 103 1.16 -9.17 -13.32
N TYR A 104 1.39 -8.93 -12.02
CA TYR A 104 2.64 -9.34 -11.37
C TYR A 104 2.90 -10.84 -11.55
N LEU A 105 1.90 -11.64 -11.20
CA LEU A 105 2.02 -13.09 -11.20
C LEU A 105 2.05 -13.67 -12.63
N PHE A 106 1.38 -13.02 -13.58
CA PHE A 106 1.40 -13.42 -14.98
C PHE A 106 2.78 -13.23 -15.61
N SER A 107 3.56 -12.23 -15.16
CA SER A 107 4.92 -12.02 -15.66
C SER A 107 5.85 -13.22 -15.40
N ALA A 108 5.67 -13.93 -14.27
CA ALA A 108 6.38 -15.20 -14.05
C ALA A 108 5.95 -16.28 -15.06
N LYS A 109 4.66 -16.36 -15.39
CA LYS A 109 4.14 -17.28 -16.39
C LYS A 109 4.63 -16.95 -17.79
N GLU A 110 4.70 -15.65 -18.15
CA GLU A 110 5.31 -15.21 -19.42
C GLU A 110 6.72 -15.75 -19.59
N ILE A 111 7.54 -15.71 -18.52
CA ILE A 111 8.93 -16.21 -18.56
C ILE A 111 8.97 -17.73 -18.60
N LEU A 112 8.28 -18.40 -17.67
CA LEU A 112 8.48 -19.83 -17.41
C LEU A 112 7.72 -20.75 -18.39
N VAL A 113 6.56 -20.31 -18.85
CA VAL A 113 5.67 -21.12 -19.71
C VAL A 113 5.80 -20.72 -21.17
N TYR A 114 5.78 -19.41 -21.44
CA TYR A 114 5.78 -18.89 -22.80
C TYR A 114 7.17 -18.51 -23.31
N HIS A 115 8.20 -18.59 -22.45
CA HIS A 115 9.58 -18.19 -22.76
C HIS A 115 9.65 -16.80 -23.36
N ALA A 116 8.73 -15.90 -22.94
CA ALA A 116 8.55 -14.57 -23.45
C ALA A 116 9.12 -13.53 -22.48
N ASN A 117 9.55 -12.39 -23.03
CA ASN A 117 10.03 -11.27 -22.22
C ASN A 117 8.84 -10.37 -21.84
N PRO A 118 8.46 -10.26 -20.55
CA PRO A 118 7.31 -9.46 -20.11
C PRO A 118 7.47 -7.96 -20.35
N TYR A 119 8.66 -7.49 -20.70
CA TYR A 119 8.93 -6.09 -21.05
C TYR A 119 8.67 -5.74 -22.52
N THR A 120 8.53 -6.73 -23.38
CA THR A 120 8.33 -6.55 -24.82
C THR A 120 7.06 -7.22 -25.33
N VAL A 121 6.54 -8.20 -24.61
CA VAL A 121 5.34 -8.97 -24.96
C VAL A 121 4.23 -8.62 -23.97
N THR A 122 2.99 -8.55 -24.44
CA THR A 122 1.81 -8.32 -23.61
C THR A 122 1.06 -9.63 -23.35
N PRO A 123 0.30 -9.76 -22.24
CA PRO A 123 -0.55 -10.95 -22.00
C PRO A 123 -1.51 -11.29 -23.13
N ASN A 124 -2.02 -10.31 -23.87
CA ASN A 124 -2.88 -10.53 -25.04
C ASN A 124 -2.24 -11.37 -26.17
N SER A 125 -0.92 -11.52 -26.16
CA SER A 125 -0.23 -12.41 -27.10
C SER A 125 -0.51 -13.90 -26.81
N PHE A 126 -1.15 -14.21 -25.68
CA PHE A 126 -1.50 -15.57 -25.24
C PHE A 126 -3.01 -15.69 -24.98
N PRO A 127 -3.87 -15.49 -26.01
CA PRO A 127 -5.33 -15.36 -25.84
C PRO A 127 -6.00 -16.62 -25.26
N ASP A 128 -5.41 -17.80 -25.46
CA ASP A 128 -5.91 -19.07 -24.95
C ASP A 128 -5.57 -19.33 -23.48
N ASP A 129 -4.78 -18.44 -22.84
CA ASP A 129 -4.46 -18.57 -21.42
C ASP A 129 -5.68 -18.28 -20.55
N THR A 130 -5.99 -19.21 -19.66
CA THR A 130 -7.16 -19.14 -18.78
C THR A 130 -7.14 -17.94 -17.83
N TRP A 131 -5.96 -17.36 -17.53
CA TRP A 131 -5.87 -16.19 -16.65
C TRP A 131 -6.30 -14.89 -17.33
N ILE A 132 -6.21 -14.81 -18.67
CA ILE A 132 -6.64 -13.63 -19.43
C ILE A 132 -8.09 -13.26 -19.15
N ARG A 133 -8.96 -14.24 -18.84
CA ARG A 133 -10.38 -14.03 -18.61
C ARG A 133 -10.70 -13.12 -17.41
N PHE A 134 -9.84 -13.09 -16.39
CA PHE A 134 -10.04 -12.31 -15.18
C PHE A 134 -8.98 -11.23 -14.95
N MET A 135 -8.00 -11.12 -15.87
CA MET A 135 -6.98 -10.06 -15.82
C MET A 135 -7.46 -8.78 -16.52
N ARG A 136 -7.04 -7.62 -16.00
CA ARG A 136 -7.39 -6.33 -16.61
C ARG A 136 -6.27 -5.71 -17.43
N TRP A 137 -5.02 -5.83 -16.99
CA TRP A 137 -3.85 -5.22 -17.65
C TRP A 137 -3.23 -6.16 -18.70
N VAL A 138 -4.08 -6.69 -19.59
CA VAL A 138 -3.66 -7.66 -20.63
C VAL A 138 -3.02 -7.01 -21.84
N HIS A 139 -3.25 -5.71 -22.06
CA HIS A 139 -2.79 -4.94 -23.22
C HIS A 139 -1.48 -4.17 -22.97
N THR A 140 -0.88 -4.29 -21.80
CA THR A 140 0.35 -3.59 -21.43
C THR A 140 1.48 -4.56 -21.13
N THR A 141 2.72 -4.16 -21.46
CA THR A 141 3.93 -4.84 -21.00
C THR A 141 4.13 -4.60 -19.49
N SER A 142 5.10 -5.29 -18.87
CA SER A 142 5.42 -5.09 -17.46
C SER A 142 6.08 -3.72 -17.23
N PRO A 143 5.52 -2.84 -16.38
CA PRO A 143 6.14 -1.55 -16.04
C PRO A 143 7.07 -1.65 -14.82
N TYR A 144 7.26 -2.85 -14.27
CA TYR A 144 7.99 -3.07 -13.01
C TYR A 144 9.46 -3.36 -13.26
N GLY A 145 10.30 -3.14 -12.24
CA GLY A 145 11.73 -3.40 -12.36
C GLY A 145 12.07 -4.90 -12.39
N PRO A 146 13.28 -5.25 -12.91
CA PRO A 146 13.65 -6.63 -13.18
C PRO A 146 13.77 -7.50 -11.90
N PHE A 147 14.19 -6.93 -10.78
CA PHE A 147 14.24 -7.67 -9.52
C PHE A 147 12.85 -8.12 -9.09
N PHE A 148 11.83 -7.26 -9.22
CA PHE A 148 10.46 -7.62 -8.88
C PHE A 148 9.93 -8.74 -9.78
N THR A 149 10.17 -8.65 -11.08
CA THR A 149 9.77 -9.69 -12.04
C THR A 149 10.41 -11.04 -11.68
N LEU A 150 11.70 -11.05 -11.35
CA LEU A 150 12.39 -12.26 -10.91
C LEU A 150 11.83 -12.77 -9.57
N LEU A 151 11.46 -11.89 -8.66
CA LEU A 151 10.88 -12.26 -7.37
C LEU A 151 9.53 -12.99 -7.52
N THR A 152 8.80 -12.80 -8.61
CA THR A 152 7.53 -13.50 -8.84
C THR A 152 7.71 -14.97 -9.25
N ILE A 153 8.88 -15.35 -9.75
CA ILE A 153 9.19 -16.73 -10.22
C ILE A 153 9.07 -17.78 -9.08
N PRO A 154 9.66 -17.60 -7.89
CA PRO A 154 9.51 -18.55 -6.78
C PRO A 154 8.05 -18.84 -6.43
N TYR A 155 7.17 -17.84 -6.43
CA TYR A 155 5.74 -18.07 -6.12
C TYR A 155 5.08 -18.92 -7.20
N TYR A 156 5.41 -18.69 -8.47
CA TYR A 156 4.88 -19.49 -9.57
C TYR A 156 5.28 -20.97 -9.44
N LEU A 157 6.54 -21.24 -9.13
CA LEU A 157 7.06 -22.59 -8.93
C LEU A 157 6.44 -23.27 -7.71
N LEU A 158 6.42 -22.59 -6.56
CA LEU A 158 5.86 -23.12 -5.32
C LEU A 158 4.33 -23.30 -5.39
N GLY A 159 3.66 -22.50 -6.22
CA GLY A 159 2.23 -22.63 -6.49
C GLY A 159 1.88 -23.62 -7.60
N PHE A 160 2.88 -24.36 -8.12
CA PHE A 160 2.71 -25.39 -9.17
C PHE A 160 1.96 -24.86 -10.42
N GLY A 161 2.19 -23.60 -10.78
CA GLY A 161 1.53 -22.95 -11.91
C GLY A 161 0.02 -22.67 -11.73
N LYS A 162 -0.54 -22.96 -10.54
CA LYS A 162 -1.96 -22.73 -10.22
C LYS A 162 -2.17 -21.34 -9.64
N PHE A 163 -3.06 -20.54 -10.24
CA PHE A 163 -3.26 -19.15 -9.89
C PHE A 163 -3.51 -18.89 -8.41
N VAL A 164 -4.46 -19.62 -7.79
CA VAL A 164 -4.87 -19.37 -6.40
C VAL A 164 -3.75 -19.60 -5.39
N PRO A 165 -3.02 -20.73 -5.40
CA PRO A 165 -1.85 -20.91 -4.55
C PRO A 165 -0.77 -19.84 -4.77
N ILE A 166 -0.48 -19.46 -6.02
CA ILE A 166 0.49 -18.41 -6.35
C ILE A 166 0.07 -17.08 -5.73
N LEU A 167 -1.20 -16.70 -5.89
CA LEU A 167 -1.75 -15.46 -5.33
C LEU A 167 -1.56 -15.40 -3.81
N TYR A 168 -1.97 -16.46 -3.09
CA TYR A 168 -1.90 -16.43 -1.63
C TYR A 168 -0.47 -16.60 -1.09
N LEU A 169 0.41 -17.30 -1.78
CA LEU A 169 1.86 -17.33 -1.44
C LEU A 169 2.45 -15.92 -1.55
N PHE A 170 2.18 -15.21 -2.65
CA PHE A 170 2.62 -13.83 -2.82
C PHE A 170 2.05 -12.91 -1.76
N LYS A 171 0.74 -13.03 -1.44
CA LYS A 171 0.10 -12.20 -0.40
C LYS A 171 0.63 -12.49 1.00
N LEU A 172 0.97 -13.74 1.32
CA LEU A 172 1.61 -14.08 2.60
C LEU A 172 3.03 -13.51 2.71
N ASP A 173 3.77 -13.47 1.60
CA ASP A 173 5.08 -12.79 1.57
C ASP A 173 4.94 -11.27 1.83
N GLN A 174 3.86 -10.62 1.37
CA GLN A 174 3.59 -9.21 1.71
C GLN A 174 3.49 -8.98 3.23
N VAL A 175 3.05 -9.98 4.01
CA VAL A 175 3.05 -9.90 5.48
C VAL A 175 4.48 -9.79 6.00
N ALA A 176 5.42 -10.57 5.47
CA ALA A 176 6.82 -10.50 5.89
C ALA A 176 7.43 -9.11 5.60
N TRP A 177 7.21 -8.58 4.40
CA TRP A 177 7.66 -7.23 4.03
C TRP A 177 7.05 -6.15 4.93
N TYR A 178 5.75 -6.23 5.19
CA TYR A 178 5.06 -5.29 6.07
C TYR A 178 5.60 -5.35 7.51
N LEU A 179 5.79 -6.54 8.09
CA LEU A 179 6.34 -6.69 9.44
C LEU A 179 7.79 -6.18 9.52
N LEU A 180 8.60 -6.43 8.49
CA LEU A 180 9.95 -5.91 8.39
C LEU A 180 9.94 -4.36 8.32
N ALA A 181 9.04 -3.77 7.54
CA ALA A 181 8.90 -2.32 7.47
C ALA A 181 8.55 -1.71 8.83
N ILE A 182 7.62 -2.32 9.58
CA ILE A 182 7.27 -1.89 10.95
C ILE A 182 8.48 -1.94 11.86
N TRP A 183 9.24 -3.03 11.81
CA TRP A 183 10.45 -3.18 12.62
C TRP A 183 11.49 -2.09 12.28
N LEU A 184 11.71 -1.83 10.98
CA LEU A 184 12.63 -0.79 10.51
C LEU A 184 12.20 0.61 10.96
N VAL A 185 10.91 0.95 10.83
CA VAL A 185 10.36 2.23 11.32
C VAL A 185 10.59 2.36 12.82
N GLY A 186 10.42 1.26 13.57
CA GLY A 186 10.70 1.22 15.02
C GLY A 186 12.18 1.45 15.34
N LYS A 187 13.08 0.86 14.58
CA LYS A 187 14.54 1.05 14.73
C LYS A 187 14.97 2.47 14.39
N LEU A 188 14.35 3.08 13.40
CA LEU A 188 14.67 4.43 12.94
C LEU A 188 14.07 5.55 13.82
N LYS A 189 12.87 5.36 14.38
CA LYS A 189 12.13 6.44 15.07
C LYS A 189 11.38 6.02 16.33
N GLY A 190 11.34 4.73 16.65
CA GLY A 190 10.73 4.21 17.88
C GLY A 190 9.26 3.87 17.78
N VAL A 191 8.68 3.47 18.91
CA VAL A 191 7.36 2.82 19.00
C VAL A 191 6.20 3.67 18.48
N LYS A 192 6.20 4.98 18.74
CA LYS A 192 5.14 5.88 18.23
C LYS A 192 5.07 5.90 16.70
N ALA A 193 6.23 5.85 16.05
CA ALA A 193 6.31 5.77 14.60
C ALA A 193 5.81 4.42 14.07
N GLN A 194 6.09 3.32 14.79
CA GLN A 194 5.53 2.00 14.46
C GLN A 194 4.00 2.02 14.47
N TYR A 195 3.38 2.58 15.50
CA TYR A 195 1.92 2.71 15.57
C TYR A 195 1.35 3.54 14.42
N TYR A 196 1.99 4.69 14.12
CA TYR A 196 1.55 5.55 13.01
C TYR A 196 1.59 4.83 11.66
N PHE A 197 2.62 4.06 11.41
CA PHE A 197 2.76 3.31 10.16
C PHE A 197 1.89 2.06 10.12
N ALA A 198 1.98 1.19 11.14
CA ALA A 198 1.37 -0.13 11.13
C ALA A 198 -0.16 -0.10 11.08
N PHE A 199 -0.78 0.80 11.82
CA PHE A 199 -2.24 0.87 11.87
C PHE A 199 -2.84 1.84 10.86
N ASN A 200 -2.04 2.40 9.95
CA ASN A 200 -2.57 3.28 8.91
C ASN A 200 -3.47 2.49 7.94
N PRO A 201 -4.75 2.87 7.77
CA PRO A 201 -5.71 2.11 6.96
C PRO A 201 -5.28 1.93 5.52
N LEU A 202 -4.62 2.93 4.92
CA LEU A 202 -4.17 2.84 3.54
C LEU A 202 -3.05 1.80 3.38
N ILE A 203 -2.11 1.74 4.32
CA ILE A 203 -1.05 0.71 4.34
C ILE A 203 -1.67 -0.68 4.42
N LEU A 204 -2.64 -0.88 5.32
CA LEU A 204 -3.31 -2.17 5.48
C LEU A 204 -4.04 -2.60 4.20
N MET A 205 -4.75 -1.66 3.55
CA MET A 205 -5.51 -1.94 2.34
C MET A 205 -4.60 -2.17 1.13
N GLU A 206 -3.61 -1.30 0.91
CA GLU A 206 -2.79 -1.38 -0.30
C GLU A 206 -1.72 -2.48 -0.23
N TRP A 207 -1.10 -2.67 0.95
CA TRP A 207 -0.01 -3.63 1.08
C TRP A 207 -0.50 -5.05 1.34
N LEU A 208 -1.56 -5.22 2.16
CA LEU A 208 -2.02 -6.55 2.59
C LEU A 208 -3.25 -7.03 1.80
N VAL A 209 -4.26 -6.17 1.60
CA VAL A 209 -5.47 -6.56 0.85
C VAL A 209 -5.20 -6.58 -0.64
N ASN A 210 -4.72 -5.47 -1.21
CA ASN A 210 -4.47 -5.33 -2.66
C ASN A 210 -3.11 -5.92 -3.09
N ALA A 211 -2.19 -6.14 -2.14
CA ALA A 211 -0.86 -6.74 -2.35
C ALA A 211 0.00 -5.98 -3.37
N HIS A 212 0.03 -4.64 -3.27
CA HIS A 212 0.88 -3.82 -4.13
C HIS A 212 2.37 -4.06 -3.84
N ASN A 213 3.17 -4.13 -4.89
CA ASN A 213 4.63 -4.31 -4.81
C ASN A 213 5.37 -3.11 -4.18
N ASP A 214 4.65 -2.03 -3.93
CA ASP A 214 5.12 -0.86 -3.18
C ASP A 214 5.57 -1.23 -1.77
N ALA A 215 4.98 -2.25 -1.16
CA ALA A 215 5.40 -2.80 0.13
C ALA A 215 6.87 -3.27 0.07
N ILE A 216 7.23 -4.02 -0.96
CA ILE A 216 8.60 -4.54 -1.17
C ILE A 216 9.55 -3.38 -1.42
N MET A 217 9.20 -2.50 -2.36
CA MET A 217 10.02 -1.34 -2.73
C MET A 217 10.35 -0.47 -1.52
N ILE A 218 9.32 -0.04 -0.79
CA ILE A 218 9.49 0.88 0.35
C ILE A 218 10.19 0.18 1.52
N THR A 219 9.94 -1.10 1.76
CA THR A 219 10.65 -1.84 2.81
C THR A 219 12.15 -1.94 2.51
N LEU A 220 12.53 -2.21 1.26
CA LEU A 220 13.92 -2.20 0.83
C LEU A 220 14.56 -0.81 0.92
N LEU A 221 13.82 0.26 0.60
CA LEU A 221 14.28 1.63 0.81
C LEU A 221 14.49 1.93 2.29
N LEU A 222 13.56 1.56 3.17
CA LEU A 222 13.71 1.72 4.63
C LEU A 222 14.90 0.93 5.17
N LEU A 223 15.12 -0.28 4.66
CA LEU A 223 16.29 -1.09 5.02
C LEU A 223 17.58 -0.41 4.57
N SER A 224 17.61 0.15 3.37
CA SER A 224 18.74 0.91 2.87
C SER A 224 19.01 2.15 3.75
N ILE A 225 17.99 2.90 4.12
CA ILE A 225 18.11 4.05 5.03
C ILE A 225 18.64 3.60 6.40
N TYR A 226 18.10 2.51 6.96
CA TYR A 226 18.57 1.98 8.25
C TYR A 226 20.05 1.58 8.19
N LEU A 227 20.47 0.84 7.17
CA LEU A 227 21.85 0.43 6.95
C LEU A 227 22.77 1.63 6.75
N TYR A 228 22.32 2.68 6.08
CA TYR A 228 23.03 3.95 5.95
C TYR A 228 23.26 4.60 7.32
N THR A 229 22.23 4.63 8.20
CA THR A 229 22.36 5.23 9.55
C THR A 229 23.36 4.50 10.44
N ILE A 230 23.47 3.18 10.32
CA ILE A 230 24.46 2.37 11.04
C ILE A 230 25.81 2.28 10.30
N LYS A 231 26.05 3.14 9.31
CA LYS A 231 27.27 3.28 8.51
C LYS A 231 27.65 2.06 7.66
N ASN A 232 26.73 1.14 7.42
CA ASN A 232 26.93 0.00 6.52
C ASN A 232 26.57 0.39 5.07
N LYS A 233 27.43 1.21 4.44
CA LYS A 233 27.14 1.76 3.11
C LYS A 233 27.06 0.72 2.01
N ALA A 234 27.83 -0.37 2.10
CA ALA A 234 27.82 -1.43 1.09
C ALA A 234 26.45 -2.11 1.02
N TRP A 235 25.93 -2.56 2.15
CA TRP A 235 24.61 -3.20 2.19
C TRP A 235 23.47 -2.18 1.99
N SER A 236 23.65 -0.91 2.39
CA SER A 236 22.70 0.15 2.04
C SER A 236 22.60 0.31 0.52
N PHE A 237 23.71 0.29 -0.19
CA PHE A 237 23.73 0.35 -1.65
C PHE A 237 23.06 -0.88 -2.29
N VAL A 238 23.39 -2.09 -1.83
CA VAL A 238 22.79 -3.33 -2.34
C VAL A 238 21.27 -3.33 -2.17
N THR A 239 20.78 -3.01 -0.97
CA THR A 239 19.34 -2.99 -0.69
C THR A 239 18.63 -1.87 -1.45
N LEU A 240 19.29 -0.74 -1.72
CA LEU A 240 18.76 0.29 -2.58
C LEU A 240 18.66 -0.18 -4.04
N LEU A 241 19.66 -0.88 -4.55
CA LEU A 241 19.60 -1.44 -5.91
C LEU A 241 18.43 -2.44 -6.05
N LEU A 242 18.18 -3.27 -5.04
CA LEU A 242 17.01 -4.14 -5.02
C LEU A 242 15.70 -3.34 -5.00
N SER A 243 15.62 -2.25 -4.21
CA SER A 243 14.46 -1.35 -4.21
C SER A 243 14.22 -0.72 -5.59
N ILE A 244 15.28 -0.20 -6.23
CA ILE A 244 15.25 0.33 -7.61
C ILE A 244 14.80 -0.75 -8.58
N GLY A 245 15.27 -1.99 -8.38
CA GLY A 245 14.88 -3.16 -9.18
C GLY A 245 13.42 -3.60 -8.98
N VAL A 246 12.68 -3.04 -8.00
CA VAL A 246 11.21 -3.15 -7.89
C VAL A 246 10.53 -2.01 -8.64
N LYS A 247 10.87 -0.76 -8.30
CA LYS A 247 10.41 0.46 -8.97
C LYS A 247 11.51 1.51 -8.96
N TYR A 248 11.81 2.08 -10.10
CA TYR A 248 12.96 2.97 -10.33
C TYR A 248 12.94 4.26 -9.50
N VAL A 249 11.78 4.67 -9.00
CA VAL A 249 11.60 5.93 -8.25
C VAL A 249 12.51 6.05 -7.02
N THR A 250 12.88 4.94 -6.39
CA THR A 250 13.76 4.97 -5.20
C THR A 250 15.22 5.30 -5.49
N ALA A 251 15.61 5.37 -6.79
CA ALA A 251 16.94 5.84 -7.20
C ALA A 251 17.27 7.25 -6.69
N ILE A 252 16.26 8.06 -6.33
CA ILE A 252 16.43 9.38 -5.73
C ILE A 252 17.21 9.35 -4.40
N PHE A 253 17.31 8.20 -3.71
CA PHE A 253 18.15 8.05 -2.51
C PHE A 253 19.63 7.80 -2.85
N LEU A 254 19.95 7.38 -4.07
CA LEU A 254 21.30 6.98 -4.47
C LEU A 254 22.40 8.04 -4.17
N PRO A 255 22.20 9.35 -4.43
CA PRO A 255 23.21 10.36 -4.14
C PRO A 255 23.67 10.39 -2.67
N PHE A 256 22.77 10.13 -1.71
CA PHE A 256 23.08 10.18 -0.28
C PHE A 256 24.09 9.10 0.14
N ILE A 257 24.09 7.94 -0.53
CA ILE A 257 25.04 6.85 -0.22
C ILE A 257 26.47 7.27 -0.56
N PHE A 258 26.65 8.05 -1.63
CA PHE A 258 27.97 8.49 -2.12
C PHE A 258 28.45 9.80 -1.48
N ILE A 259 27.55 10.61 -0.92
CA ILE A 259 27.95 11.85 -0.22
C ILE A 259 28.77 11.49 1.02
N SER A 260 29.99 12.06 1.12
CA SER A 260 30.88 11.84 2.26
C SER A 260 30.50 12.64 3.50
N LYS A 261 29.82 13.79 3.32
CA LYS A 261 29.39 14.67 4.41
C LYS A 261 28.24 14.03 5.18
N LYS A 262 28.23 14.13 6.50
CA LYS A 262 27.13 13.71 7.35
C LYS A 262 25.94 14.64 7.14
N ILE A 263 24.90 14.14 6.50
CA ILE A 263 23.60 14.81 6.39
C ILE A 263 22.71 14.25 7.51
N LYS A 264 22.01 15.13 8.26
CA LYS A 264 21.04 14.67 9.25
C LYS A 264 19.91 13.89 8.56
N LEU A 265 19.49 12.78 9.18
CA LEU A 265 18.46 11.90 8.64
C LEU A 265 17.18 12.66 8.27
N ASP A 266 16.76 13.62 9.10
CA ASP A 266 15.55 14.40 8.87
C ASP A 266 15.56 15.13 7.50
N TYR A 267 16.71 15.73 7.13
CA TYR A 267 16.82 16.40 5.81
C TYR A 267 16.70 15.41 4.64
N ILE A 268 17.29 14.23 4.79
CA ILE A 268 17.16 13.16 3.79
C ILE A 268 15.69 12.76 3.68
N VAL A 269 15.00 12.55 4.81
CA VAL A 269 13.60 12.15 4.83
C VAL A 269 12.68 13.23 4.25
N TYR A 270 12.91 14.51 4.57
CA TYR A 270 12.17 15.63 3.94
C TYR A 270 12.35 15.65 2.42
N PHE A 271 13.59 15.48 1.96
CA PHE A 271 13.88 15.43 0.53
C PHE A 271 13.18 14.25 -0.15
N LEU A 272 13.31 13.04 0.42
CA LEU A 272 12.66 11.85 -0.11
C LEU A 272 11.13 11.99 -0.14
N LEU A 273 10.55 12.53 0.94
CA LEU A 273 9.11 12.76 1.01
C LEU A 273 8.63 13.71 -0.10
N ALA A 274 9.36 14.81 -0.32
CA ALA A 274 9.04 15.76 -1.38
C ALA A 274 9.17 15.10 -2.77
N CYS A 275 10.27 14.40 -3.04
CA CYS A 275 10.51 13.75 -4.31
C CYS A 275 9.49 12.63 -4.59
N LEU A 276 9.19 11.77 -3.60
CA LEU A 276 8.22 10.69 -3.76
C LEU A 276 6.78 11.21 -3.89
N PHE A 277 6.45 12.37 -3.32
CA PHE A 277 5.19 13.05 -3.55
C PHE A 277 5.10 13.59 -4.98
N LEU A 278 6.19 14.22 -5.47
CA LEU A 278 6.22 14.86 -6.79
C LEU A 278 6.38 13.85 -7.94
N ALA A 279 7.08 12.74 -7.73
CA ALA A 279 7.39 11.78 -8.78
C ALA A 279 6.17 11.29 -9.57
N PRO A 280 5.06 10.86 -8.93
CA PRO A 280 3.85 10.48 -9.67
C PRO A 280 3.24 11.63 -10.47
N LEU A 281 3.38 12.89 -10.01
CA LEU A 281 2.83 14.07 -10.68
C LEU A 281 3.60 14.44 -11.95
N LEU A 282 4.83 13.97 -12.09
CA LEU A 282 5.67 14.20 -13.27
C LEU A 282 5.45 13.15 -14.38
N TYR A 283 4.70 12.10 -14.11
CA TYR A 283 4.44 11.05 -15.07
C TYR A 283 3.23 11.38 -15.95
N HIS A 284 3.20 10.86 -17.18
CA HIS A 284 2.18 11.21 -18.20
C HIS A 284 0.73 10.99 -17.77
N TYR A 285 0.49 10.02 -16.87
CA TYR A 285 -0.84 9.73 -16.28
C TYR A 285 -1.00 10.29 -14.86
N SER A 286 -0.23 11.28 -14.47
CA SER A 286 -0.12 11.82 -13.12
C SER A 286 -1.41 12.44 -12.57
N TRP A 287 -2.30 12.95 -13.43
CA TRP A 287 -3.61 13.45 -13.02
C TRP A 287 -4.48 12.35 -12.35
N GLN A 288 -4.13 11.07 -12.55
CA GLN A 288 -4.73 9.92 -11.87
C GLN A 288 -3.89 9.47 -10.67
N TYR A 289 -3.53 10.36 -9.75
CA TYR A 289 -2.73 10.02 -8.58
C TYR A 289 -3.33 8.83 -7.83
N GLN A 290 -2.65 7.69 -7.86
CA GLN A 290 -3.20 6.43 -7.37
C GLN A 290 -2.97 6.26 -5.87
N PRO A 291 -3.87 5.57 -5.13
CA PRO A 291 -3.77 5.39 -3.69
C PRO A 291 -2.45 4.77 -3.21
N TRP A 292 -1.91 3.80 -3.93
CA TRP A 292 -0.65 3.16 -3.55
C TRP A 292 0.56 4.11 -3.57
N TYR A 293 0.55 5.21 -4.33
CA TYR A 293 1.63 6.21 -4.28
C TYR A 293 1.67 6.94 -2.93
N VAL A 294 0.51 7.15 -2.29
CA VAL A 294 0.45 7.79 -0.97
C VAL A 294 1.06 6.89 0.10
N THR A 295 1.07 5.57 -0.09
CA THR A 295 1.71 4.64 0.85
C THR A 295 3.22 4.89 1.00
N TRP A 296 3.88 5.46 -0.02
CA TRP A 296 5.31 5.79 0.03
C TRP A 296 5.63 6.88 1.06
N LEU A 297 4.66 7.78 1.29
CA LEU A 297 4.83 8.93 2.17
C LEU A 297 4.62 8.57 3.65
N VAL A 298 3.80 7.56 3.93
CA VAL A 298 3.41 7.21 5.31
C VAL A 298 4.62 6.84 6.18
N PRO A 299 5.51 5.90 5.79
CA PRO A 299 6.67 5.57 6.60
C PRO A 299 7.64 6.74 6.74
N LEU A 300 7.83 7.56 5.70
CA LEU A 300 8.67 8.74 5.77
C LEU A 300 8.10 9.79 6.72
N ALA A 301 6.80 10.05 6.68
CA ALA A 301 6.14 10.93 7.64
C ALA A 301 6.24 10.42 9.07
N ALA A 302 6.23 9.09 9.27
CA ALA A 302 6.44 8.47 10.58
C ALA A 302 7.83 8.78 11.16
N LEU A 303 8.85 8.94 10.31
CA LEU A 303 10.23 9.25 10.72
C LEU A 303 10.44 10.71 11.13
N LEU A 304 9.54 11.63 10.79
CA LEU A 304 9.65 13.06 11.08
C LEU A 304 8.90 13.46 12.36
N ASP A 305 9.41 14.44 13.10
CA ASP A 305 8.72 14.99 14.30
C ASP A 305 7.68 16.07 13.96
N SER A 306 7.56 16.43 12.68
CA SER A 306 6.62 17.46 12.23
C SER A 306 5.16 17.01 12.36
N LYS A 307 4.39 17.65 13.23
CA LYS A 307 2.95 17.43 13.37
C LYS A 307 2.21 17.76 12.06
N VAL A 308 2.61 18.85 11.39
CA VAL A 308 2.00 19.27 10.12
C VAL A 308 2.10 18.13 9.11
N ILE A 309 3.30 17.59 8.89
CA ILE A 309 3.51 16.52 7.90
C ILE A 309 2.73 15.25 8.28
N ARG A 310 2.82 14.80 9.54
CA ARG A 310 2.12 13.58 9.96
C ARG A 310 0.61 13.66 9.78
N TRP A 311 0.01 14.78 10.19
CA TRP A 311 -1.44 14.95 10.05
C TRP A 311 -1.87 15.18 8.60
N SER A 312 -1.07 15.92 7.80
CA SER A 312 -1.37 16.11 6.38
C SER A 312 -1.27 14.79 5.60
N VAL A 313 -0.23 14.00 5.84
CA VAL A 313 -0.11 12.66 5.24
C VAL A 313 -1.23 11.74 5.76
N GLY A 314 -1.57 11.80 7.05
CA GLY A 314 -2.72 11.07 7.60
C GLY A 314 -4.04 11.43 6.90
N ALA A 315 -4.31 12.72 6.70
CA ALA A 315 -5.47 13.19 5.96
C ALA A 315 -5.42 12.76 4.48
N TYR A 316 -4.22 12.76 3.88
CA TYR A 316 -4.03 12.29 2.51
C TYR A 316 -4.33 10.80 2.37
N THR A 317 -3.94 9.97 3.36
CA THR A 317 -4.29 8.54 3.34
C THR A 317 -5.79 8.30 3.44
N LEU A 318 -6.56 9.17 4.09
CA LEU A 318 -8.02 9.10 4.09
C LEU A 318 -8.60 9.58 2.75
N SER A 319 -8.18 10.76 2.28
CA SER A 319 -8.78 11.41 1.13
C SER A 319 -8.57 10.63 -0.18
N VAL A 320 -7.44 9.92 -0.31
CA VAL A 320 -7.14 9.16 -1.52
C VAL A 320 -8.06 7.93 -1.70
N PHE A 321 -8.73 7.44 -0.66
CA PHE A 321 -9.77 6.42 -0.80
C PHE A 321 -10.95 6.88 -1.64
N SER A 322 -11.14 8.21 -1.80
CA SER A 322 -12.14 8.76 -2.72
C SER A 322 -11.99 8.24 -4.16
N ARG A 323 -10.77 7.86 -4.56
CA ARG A 323 -10.50 7.26 -5.85
C ARG A 323 -11.25 5.94 -6.09
N TYR A 324 -11.54 5.20 -5.02
CA TYR A 324 -12.23 3.92 -5.09
C TYR A 324 -13.75 4.05 -5.01
N LEU A 325 -14.29 5.18 -4.53
CA LEU A 325 -15.74 5.34 -4.34
C LEU A 325 -16.52 5.14 -5.63
N TYR A 326 -16.03 5.72 -6.72
CA TYR A 326 -16.69 5.58 -8.02
C TYR A 326 -16.67 4.13 -8.52
N PHE A 327 -15.50 3.48 -8.44
CA PHE A 327 -15.37 2.06 -8.82
C PHE A 327 -16.25 1.14 -7.98
N VAL A 328 -16.27 1.32 -6.67
CA VAL A 328 -17.08 0.49 -5.77
C VAL A 328 -18.58 0.69 -6.06
N GLY A 329 -19.02 1.94 -6.24
CA GLY A 329 -20.43 2.26 -6.47
C GLY A 329 -20.96 1.96 -7.87
N THR A 330 -20.08 1.96 -8.90
CA THR A 330 -20.53 1.81 -10.31
C THR A 330 -19.90 0.65 -11.05
N GLY A 331 -18.83 0.06 -10.53
CA GLY A 331 -18.00 -0.93 -11.23
C GLY A 331 -17.07 -0.35 -12.29
N SER A 332 -17.07 0.96 -12.48
CA SER A 332 -16.25 1.67 -13.48
C SER A 332 -15.17 2.53 -12.82
N TRP A 333 -14.02 2.65 -13.46
CA TRP A 333 -12.93 3.55 -13.04
C TRP A 333 -13.06 4.96 -13.62
N LEU A 334 -14.09 5.20 -14.44
CA LEU A 334 -14.31 6.48 -15.09
C LEU A 334 -14.97 7.46 -14.10
N GLY A 335 -14.24 8.49 -13.73
CA GLY A 335 -14.74 9.64 -12.95
C GLY A 335 -14.21 10.92 -13.56
N THR A 336 -14.72 12.09 -13.14
CA THR A 336 -14.20 13.36 -13.63
C THR A 336 -12.83 13.66 -12.99
N PRO A 337 -11.79 13.98 -13.79
CA PRO A 337 -10.45 14.22 -13.27
C PRO A 337 -10.40 15.29 -12.18
N LEU A 338 -11.18 16.39 -12.36
CA LEU A 338 -11.23 17.48 -11.41
C LEU A 338 -11.80 17.06 -10.05
N GLN A 339 -12.91 16.29 -10.03
CA GLN A 339 -13.49 15.78 -8.78
C GLN A 339 -12.50 14.90 -8.03
N HIS A 340 -11.83 13.99 -8.76
CA HIS A 340 -10.81 13.13 -8.17
C HIS A 340 -9.64 13.94 -7.58
N ALA A 341 -9.16 14.95 -8.30
CA ALA A 341 -8.08 15.81 -7.83
C ALA A 341 -8.49 16.58 -6.58
N LEU A 342 -9.67 17.23 -6.58
CA LEU A 342 -10.17 17.99 -5.44
C LEU A 342 -10.36 17.09 -4.21
N MET A 343 -11.04 15.95 -4.35
CA MET A 343 -11.27 15.05 -3.22
C MET A 343 -9.97 14.45 -2.66
N THR A 344 -8.96 14.28 -3.50
CA THR A 344 -7.66 13.71 -3.11
C THR A 344 -6.75 14.73 -2.44
N PHE A 345 -6.59 15.92 -3.02
CA PHE A 345 -5.55 16.89 -2.61
C PHE A 345 -6.05 17.98 -1.66
N LEU A 346 -7.34 18.35 -1.68
CA LEU A 346 -7.85 19.43 -0.85
C LEU A 346 -7.81 19.11 0.65
N PRO A 347 -8.22 17.92 1.14
CA PRO A 347 -8.21 17.61 2.57
C PRO A 347 -6.83 17.70 3.23
N PRO A 348 -5.74 17.14 2.69
CA PRO A 348 -4.42 17.26 3.28
C PRO A 348 -3.91 18.71 3.32
N VAL A 349 -4.26 19.55 2.33
CA VAL A 349 -3.90 20.97 2.31
C VAL A 349 -4.64 21.73 3.41
N ILE A 350 -5.94 21.50 3.56
CA ILE A 350 -6.75 22.11 4.64
C ILE A 350 -6.16 21.76 6.01
N VAL A 351 -5.85 20.48 6.24
CA VAL A 351 -5.25 20.03 7.51
C VAL A 351 -3.90 20.69 7.75
N ALA A 352 -3.06 20.80 6.71
CA ALA A 352 -1.78 21.49 6.82
C ALA A 352 -1.94 22.95 7.27
N ILE A 353 -2.86 23.68 6.66
CA ILE A 353 -3.16 25.08 7.00
C ILE A 353 -3.68 25.18 8.44
N MET A 354 -4.65 24.37 8.81
CA MET A 354 -5.26 24.40 10.16
C MET A 354 -4.20 24.18 11.26
N ILE A 355 -3.33 23.20 11.10
CA ILE A 355 -2.29 22.90 12.11
C ILE A 355 -1.23 24.01 12.16
N SER A 356 -0.84 24.55 11.01
CA SER A 356 0.11 25.66 10.96
C SER A 356 -0.44 26.92 11.64
N CYS A 357 -1.70 27.26 11.39
CA CYS A 357 -2.36 28.39 12.04
C CYS A 357 -2.53 28.19 13.56
N SER A 358 -2.91 27.00 14.00
CA SER A 358 -3.05 26.70 15.44
C SER A 358 -1.71 26.78 16.18
N GLY A 359 -0.61 26.35 15.57
CA GLY A 359 0.75 26.48 16.10
C GLY A 359 1.18 27.96 16.26
N PHE A 360 0.85 28.78 15.28
CA PHE A 360 1.13 30.21 15.31
C PHE A 360 0.35 30.95 16.42
N LEU A 361 -0.93 30.63 16.61
CA LEU A 361 -1.76 31.23 17.66
C LEU A 361 -1.31 30.82 19.07
N SER A 362 -0.83 29.59 19.25
CA SER A 362 -0.31 29.12 20.56
C SER A 362 1.02 29.78 20.92
N SER A 363 1.90 30.02 19.95
CA SER A 363 3.19 30.71 20.17
C SER A 363 3.00 32.19 20.55
N ARG A 364 2.00 32.88 19.99
CA ARG A 364 1.66 34.27 20.37
C ARG A 364 1.12 34.38 21.78
N LYS A 365 0.33 33.40 22.24
CA LYS A 365 -0.19 33.42 23.64
C LYS A 365 0.94 33.21 24.66
N SER A 366 1.99 32.46 24.34
CA SER A 366 3.14 32.25 25.24
C SER A 366 4.12 33.43 25.24
N SER A 367 4.17 34.23 24.17
CA SER A 367 5.02 35.43 24.07
C SER A 367 4.33 36.73 24.56
N GLY A 368 3.04 36.72 24.78
CA GLY A 368 2.25 37.89 25.29
C GLY A 368 2.03 37.90 26.81
N LEU A 369 2.68 36.99 27.55
CA LEU A 369 2.65 36.91 29.03
C LEU A 369 4.03 37.21 29.65
N ALA A 370 4.88 37.97 28.96
CA ALA A 370 6.14 38.51 29.49
C ALA A 370 6.12 40.03 29.51
#